data_665aee22e7e0dd8385485fa21b87f071
#
_entry.id   665aee22e7e0dd8385485fa21b87f071
#
_cell.length_a   1.000
_cell.length_b   1.000
_cell.length_c   1.000
_cell.angle_alpha   90.00
_cell.angle_beta   90.00
_cell.angle_gamma   90.00
#
_symmetry.space_group_name_H-M   'P 1'
#
loop_
_entity.id
_entity.type
_entity.pdbx_description
1 polymer ?
#
loop_
_entity_poly.entity_id
_entity_poly.type
_entity_poly.pdbx_seq_one_letter_code
_entity_poly.pdbx_strand_id
1 'polypeptide(L)'
;MTTAQAVGAVSSEATQWYAIDWPTINRNVRRLQVRIAQATKEGSWGKVRALQRLLTHSYSGKVLAVRRVTENTGKKTPGVDQEIWNTPEKKVQAVQALKRRGYQPQPLRRVYIPKSDGKTMRPLGIPTMKDRAQQALYLLALDPVVETTADKNSYGFRPQRSCADAIEQCFLALKSAKTAWILEGDIKSCFDRISHNWLLAHVPMDRAILQKWLKSGYMEKHVFHETTDGTPQGGIISPALSNCALDGLERLLKEKYPTGTRLRSLGGKYPSVNLIRYADDFVITGKTKELLEGEIKPLVEQFLRARGLELSPTKTIVTHVTQGFDFLGQNVRRYSNGKLLIKPSKKSVKHFLAGIRETIKAALGKSATDLINELNPKIRGWANYHRHVVSKRMFNRVDYSIFYKLWQWARRRHPNKDPRWLKQKYFERHRGRDWFFFGETWDEEGQPTKVRMLLASRIPIKRHVKVRSEANPYDPVYETYFEKREENHMLDTFRGTRTLRFLWYEQCGLCPACNTKITRITGWRLHHCVPRVMGGSRSVENRVLLHPECHNRVHDQRIAVSKPRLPSGGVRRA
;
A
#
# COMPACT_ATOMS: atom_id res chain seq x y z
N MET A 1 -16.18 52.78 7.90
CA MET A 1 -16.96 51.75 8.61
C MET A 1 -16.51 50.40 8.13
N THR A 2 -15.61 49.78 8.87
CA THR A 2 -15.02 48.45 8.58
C THR A 2 -15.96 47.39 9.16
N THR A 3 -16.63 46.66 8.29
CA THR A 3 -17.43 45.49 8.65
C THR A 3 -16.53 44.38 9.16
N ALA A 4 -16.50 44.20 10.48
CA ALA A 4 -15.91 43.01 11.08
C ALA A 4 -16.73 41.78 10.64
N GLN A 5 -16.13 40.91 9.81
CA GLN A 5 -16.67 39.59 9.54
C GLN A 5 -16.72 38.80 10.87
N ALA A 6 -17.94 38.58 11.35
CA ALA A 6 -18.17 37.70 12.48
C ALA A 6 -17.60 36.30 12.17
N VAL A 7 -16.61 35.90 12.94
CA VAL A 7 -16.12 34.52 12.96
C VAL A 7 -17.27 33.65 13.46
N GLY A 8 -17.94 32.94 12.55
CA GLY A 8 -19.10 32.11 12.87
C GLY A 8 -18.72 31.10 13.96
N ALA A 9 -19.62 30.99 14.97
CA ALA A 9 -19.49 30.00 16.03
C ALA A 9 -19.35 28.60 15.44
N VAL A 10 -18.35 27.83 15.91
CA VAL A 10 -18.12 26.45 15.49
C VAL A 10 -19.39 25.65 15.79
N SER A 11 -19.95 24.96 14.81
CA SER A 11 -21.16 24.16 14.99
C SER A 11 -20.97 23.09 16.08
N SER A 12 -22.06 22.78 16.81
CA SER A 12 -22.05 21.70 17.81
C SER A 12 -21.53 20.38 17.26
N GLU A 13 -21.85 20.06 16.00
CA GLU A 13 -21.40 18.85 15.32
C GLU A 13 -19.89 18.89 15.00
N ALA A 14 -19.34 20.04 14.58
CA ALA A 14 -17.91 20.21 14.40
C ALA A 14 -17.15 19.97 15.71
N THR A 15 -17.65 20.53 16.81
CA THR A 15 -17.09 20.32 18.16
C THR A 15 -17.09 18.84 18.52
N GLN A 16 -18.16 18.09 18.23
CA GLN A 16 -18.24 16.65 18.48
C GLN A 16 -17.16 15.86 17.72
N TRP A 17 -16.90 16.14 16.43
CA TRP A 17 -15.87 15.44 15.67
C TRP A 17 -14.48 15.68 16.23
N TYR A 18 -14.20 16.89 16.63
CA TYR A 18 -12.89 17.28 17.16
C TYR A 18 -12.65 16.80 18.60
N ALA A 19 -13.72 16.62 19.38
CA ALA A 19 -13.65 16.10 20.75
C ALA A 19 -13.45 14.56 20.83
N ILE A 20 -13.39 13.85 19.68
CA ILE A 20 -13.24 12.40 19.67
C ILE A 20 -11.90 11.99 20.31
N ASP A 21 -11.97 11.16 21.35
CA ASP A 21 -10.81 10.47 21.94
C ASP A 21 -10.37 9.29 21.06
N TRP A 22 -9.47 9.58 20.13
CA TRP A 22 -8.94 8.60 19.17
C TRP A 22 -8.22 7.41 19.82
N PRO A 23 -7.41 7.58 20.87
CA PRO A 23 -6.82 6.46 21.61
C PRO A 23 -7.86 5.47 22.12
N THR A 24 -8.92 5.94 22.77
CA THR A 24 -10.00 5.09 23.28
C THR A 24 -10.78 4.41 22.14
N ILE A 25 -11.10 5.15 21.07
CA ILE A 25 -11.75 4.59 19.87
C ILE A 25 -10.92 3.44 19.28
N ASN A 26 -9.63 3.64 19.05
CA ASN A 26 -8.72 2.61 18.51
C ASN A 26 -8.62 1.40 19.45
N ARG A 27 -8.49 1.62 20.75
CA ARG A 27 -8.41 0.55 21.76
C ARG A 27 -9.68 -0.32 21.77
N ASN A 28 -10.87 0.32 21.73
CA ASN A 28 -12.14 -0.40 21.72
C ASN A 28 -12.28 -1.31 20.50
N VAL A 29 -11.97 -0.79 19.30
CA VAL A 29 -12.00 -1.60 18.07
C VAL A 29 -10.95 -2.70 18.13
N ARG A 30 -9.72 -2.39 18.56
CA ARG A 30 -8.64 -3.36 18.68
C ARG A 30 -8.99 -4.53 19.61
N ARG A 31 -9.60 -4.24 20.76
CA ARG A 31 -10.06 -5.28 21.70
C ARG A 31 -11.06 -6.24 21.05
N LEU A 32 -11.99 -5.74 20.25
CA LEU A 32 -12.95 -6.58 19.52
C LEU A 32 -12.26 -7.39 18.43
N GLN A 33 -11.34 -6.80 17.68
CA GLN A 33 -10.58 -7.47 16.63
C GLN A 33 -9.73 -8.63 17.17
N VAL A 34 -9.05 -8.44 18.30
CA VAL A 34 -8.30 -9.50 18.99
C VAL A 34 -9.21 -10.64 19.40
N ARG A 35 -10.38 -10.34 19.98
CA ARG A 35 -11.37 -11.36 20.38
C ARG A 35 -11.96 -12.10 19.17
N ILE A 36 -12.17 -11.42 18.05
CA ILE A 36 -12.61 -12.05 16.79
C ILE A 36 -11.53 -13.03 16.30
N ALA A 37 -10.27 -12.60 16.24
CA ALA A 37 -9.15 -13.46 15.83
C ALA A 37 -9.01 -14.69 16.74
N GLN A 38 -9.13 -14.51 18.05
CA GLN A 38 -9.08 -15.62 19.01
C GLN A 38 -10.24 -16.60 18.81
N ALA A 39 -11.48 -16.10 18.73
CA ALA A 39 -12.65 -16.94 18.47
C ALA A 39 -12.57 -17.69 17.13
N THR A 40 -11.93 -17.08 16.12
CA THR A 40 -11.68 -17.71 14.81
C THR A 40 -10.68 -18.86 14.94
N LYS A 41 -9.59 -18.69 15.71
CA LYS A 41 -8.62 -19.76 16.00
C LYS A 41 -9.26 -20.94 16.72
N GLU A 42 -10.18 -20.65 17.63
CA GLU A 42 -10.95 -21.66 18.40
C GLU A 42 -12.06 -22.34 17.57
N GLY A 43 -12.32 -21.87 16.33
CA GLY A 43 -13.43 -22.37 15.51
C GLY A 43 -14.82 -22.00 16.04
N SER A 44 -14.90 -21.06 17.00
CA SER A 44 -16.14 -20.63 17.66
C SER A 44 -16.95 -19.66 16.81
N TRP A 45 -17.49 -20.11 15.67
CA TRP A 45 -18.15 -19.26 14.67
C TRP A 45 -19.37 -18.48 15.18
N GLY A 46 -20.10 -19.01 16.17
CA GLY A 46 -21.17 -18.29 16.87
C GLY A 46 -20.64 -17.02 17.54
N LYS A 47 -19.54 -17.15 18.29
CA LYS A 47 -18.84 -16.06 18.97
C LYS A 47 -18.25 -15.07 17.97
N VAL A 48 -17.68 -15.54 16.85
CA VAL A 48 -17.19 -14.69 15.76
C VAL A 48 -18.32 -13.78 15.24
N ARG A 49 -19.48 -14.36 14.87
CA ARG A 49 -20.63 -13.59 14.37
C ARG A 49 -21.14 -12.57 15.39
N ALA A 50 -21.23 -12.94 16.66
CA ALA A 50 -21.66 -12.05 17.73
C ALA A 50 -20.69 -10.85 17.90
N LEU A 51 -19.37 -11.09 17.89
CA LEU A 51 -18.36 -10.06 18.01
C LEU A 51 -18.28 -9.16 16.78
N GLN A 52 -18.44 -9.72 15.57
CA GLN A 52 -18.54 -8.93 14.34
C GLN A 52 -19.76 -8.00 14.38
N ARG A 53 -20.93 -8.51 14.84
CA ARG A 53 -22.12 -7.70 15.02
C ARG A 53 -21.88 -6.58 16.04
N LEU A 54 -21.28 -6.89 17.18
CA LEU A 54 -20.95 -5.90 18.21
C LEU A 54 -20.04 -4.78 17.64
N LEU A 55 -19.00 -5.14 16.89
CA LEU A 55 -18.09 -4.17 16.27
C LEU A 55 -18.81 -3.28 15.25
N THR A 56 -19.59 -3.88 14.34
CA THR A 56 -20.28 -3.15 13.27
C THR A 56 -21.42 -2.25 13.78
N HIS A 57 -21.94 -2.47 14.99
CA HIS A 57 -22.92 -1.61 15.64
C HIS A 57 -22.29 -0.57 16.58
N SER A 58 -21.02 -0.76 16.96
CA SER A 58 -20.34 0.12 17.92
C SER A 58 -20.08 1.51 17.34
N TYR A 59 -20.21 2.54 18.18
CA TYR A 59 -19.81 3.91 17.84
C TYR A 59 -18.34 3.98 17.39
N SER A 60 -17.43 3.31 18.13
CA SER A 60 -16.01 3.27 17.81
C SER A 60 -15.72 2.71 16.41
N GLY A 61 -16.39 1.64 16.01
CA GLY A 61 -16.28 1.07 14.67
C GLY A 61 -16.72 2.03 13.58
N LYS A 62 -17.88 2.69 13.76
CA LYS A 62 -18.45 3.66 12.81
C LYS A 62 -17.54 4.87 12.63
N VAL A 63 -17.04 5.44 13.73
CA VAL A 63 -16.10 6.58 13.69
C VAL A 63 -14.83 6.24 12.94
N LEU A 64 -14.21 5.09 13.20
CA LEU A 64 -13.01 4.66 12.46
C LEU A 64 -13.30 4.40 10.98
N ALA A 65 -14.46 3.87 10.64
CA ALA A 65 -14.87 3.67 9.25
C ALA A 65 -14.99 5.00 8.50
N VAL A 66 -15.65 6.00 9.09
CA VAL A 66 -15.76 7.35 8.53
C VAL A 66 -14.38 8.00 8.40
N ARG A 67 -13.55 7.92 9.44
CA ARG A 67 -12.16 8.41 9.40
C ARG A 67 -11.38 7.81 8.24
N ARG A 68 -11.44 6.49 8.07
CA ARG A 68 -10.71 5.77 7.01
C ARG A 68 -11.05 6.30 5.61
N VAL A 69 -12.30 6.60 5.33
CA VAL A 69 -12.73 7.06 3.98
C VAL A 69 -12.51 8.54 3.74
N THR A 70 -12.42 9.34 4.81
CA THR A 70 -12.20 10.79 4.74
C THR A 70 -10.71 11.18 4.83
N GLU A 71 -9.83 10.27 5.22
CA GLU A 71 -8.38 10.52 5.34
C GLU A 71 -7.55 9.82 4.25
N ASN A 72 -8.13 8.96 3.40
CA ASN A 72 -7.42 8.25 2.34
C ASN A 72 -7.23 9.12 1.07
N THR A 73 -6.43 8.62 0.12
CA THR A 73 -6.16 9.30 -1.17
C THR A 73 -7.42 9.49 -2.02
N GLY A 74 -8.43 8.62 -1.86
CA GLY A 74 -9.71 8.67 -2.58
C GLY A 74 -10.76 9.62 -1.98
N LYS A 75 -10.46 10.36 -0.91
CA LYS A 75 -11.41 11.22 -0.18
C LYS A 75 -12.07 12.32 -1.03
N LYS A 76 -11.44 12.73 -2.12
CA LYS A 76 -11.95 13.74 -3.07
C LYS A 76 -12.66 13.15 -4.29
N THR A 77 -12.80 11.83 -4.37
CA THR A 77 -13.42 11.16 -5.51
C THR A 77 -14.85 10.75 -5.15
N PRO A 78 -15.90 11.41 -5.65
CA PRO A 78 -17.29 11.08 -5.31
C PRO A 78 -17.79 9.82 -6.03
N GLY A 79 -18.87 9.22 -5.53
CA GLY A 79 -19.64 8.16 -6.17
C GLY A 79 -20.59 8.69 -7.26
N VAL A 80 -21.70 8.00 -7.47
CA VAL A 80 -22.79 8.43 -8.38
C VAL A 80 -23.56 9.63 -7.82
N ASP A 81 -23.60 9.77 -6.49
CA ASP A 81 -24.26 10.83 -5.74
C ASP A 81 -23.50 12.17 -5.75
N GLN A 82 -22.27 12.20 -6.29
CA GLN A 82 -21.37 13.37 -6.28
C GLN A 82 -21.04 13.90 -4.87
N GLU A 83 -21.31 13.13 -3.82
CA GLU A 83 -21.13 13.55 -2.44
C GLU A 83 -19.70 13.30 -1.94
N ILE A 84 -19.14 14.27 -1.18
CA ILE A 84 -17.87 14.14 -0.45
C ILE A 84 -18.02 14.62 0.98
N TRP A 85 -17.32 13.99 1.93
CA TRP A 85 -17.35 14.32 3.35
C TRP A 85 -16.09 15.09 3.76
N ASN A 86 -16.06 16.37 3.43
CA ASN A 86 -14.90 17.24 3.64
C ASN A 86 -15.00 18.10 4.91
N THR A 87 -16.17 18.21 5.54
CA THR A 87 -16.38 19.00 6.77
C THR A 87 -16.63 18.09 7.99
N PRO A 88 -16.33 18.57 9.21
CA PRO A 88 -16.59 17.83 10.45
C PRO A 88 -18.06 17.45 10.64
N GLU A 89 -18.99 18.35 10.30
CA GLU A 89 -20.43 18.14 10.40
C GLU A 89 -20.86 16.94 9.55
N LYS A 90 -20.46 16.92 8.27
CA LYS A 90 -20.73 15.78 7.38
C LYS A 90 -20.17 14.47 7.91
N LYS A 91 -19.01 14.50 8.59
CA LYS A 91 -18.42 13.31 9.20
C LYS A 91 -19.25 12.81 10.38
N VAL A 92 -19.76 13.69 11.24
CA VAL A 92 -20.64 13.31 12.37
C VAL A 92 -21.95 12.73 11.85
N GLN A 93 -22.59 13.39 10.90
CA GLN A 93 -23.83 12.92 10.26
C GLN A 93 -23.60 11.55 9.59
N ALA A 94 -22.45 11.35 8.93
CA ALA A 94 -22.08 10.09 8.34
C ALA A 94 -21.97 8.96 9.39
N VAL A 95 -21.40 9.21 10.57
CA VAL A 95 -21.35 8.22 11.67
C VAL A 95 -22.74 7.78 12.09
N GLN A 96 -23.69 8.72 12.19
CA GLN A 96 -25.09 8.44 12.54
C GLN A 96 -25.83 7.68 11.43
N ALA A 97 -25.51 7.99 10.16
CA ALA A 97 -26.11 7.36 8.98
C ALA A 97 -25.64 5.90 8.73
N LEU A 98 -24.54 5.45 9.35
CA LEU A 98 -24.06 4.08 9.24
C LEU A 98 -24.94 3.13 10.08
N LYS A 99 -26.00 2.62 9.46
CA LYS A 99 -26.95 1.68 10.05
C LYS A 99 -27.05 0.42 9.18
N ARG A 100 -27.26 -0.74 9.81
CA ARG A 100 -27.53 -2.01 9.10
C ARG A 100 -28.96 -2.05 8.56
N ARG A 101 -29.94 -1.71 9.41
CA ARG A 101 -31.38 -1.71 9.07
C ARG A 101 -31.67 -0.57 8.10
N GLY A 102 -32.37 -0.86 7.03
CA GLY A 102 -32.70 0.12 5.98
C GLY A 102 -31.54 0.50 5.05
N TYR A 103 -30.34 -0.09 5.22
CA TYR A 103 -29.23 0.18 4.32
C TYR A 103 -29.47 -0.43 2.94
N GLN A 104 -29.32 0.40 1.91
CA GLN A 104 -29.28 0.02 0.51
C GLN A 104 -28.06 0.71 -0.12
N PRO A 105 -27.14 -0.04 -0.77
CA PRO A 105 -26.05 0.55 -1.51
C PRO A 105 -26.57 1.19 -2.80
N GLN A 106 -25.89 2.22 -3.26
CA GLN A 106 -26.12 2.79 -4.56
C GLN A 106 -25.27 2.09 -5.62
N PRO A 107 -25.64 2.16 -6.92
CA PRO A 107 -24.82 1.67 -8.00
C PRO A 107 -23.42 2.30 -7.98
N LEU A 108 -22.42 1.55 -8.44
CA LEU A 108 -21.06 2.04 -8.54
C LEU A 108 -20.91 3.01 -9.71
N ARG A 109 -20.14 4.08 -9.58
CA ARG A 109 -19.77 4.93 -10.71
C ARG A 109 -18.62 4.28 -11.49
N ARG A 110 -18.86 3.89 -12.74
CA ARG A 110 -17.86 3.29 -13.62
C ARG A 110 -16.87 4.34 -14.14
N VAL A 111 -15.58 4.07 -13.98
CA VAL A 111 -14.48 4.89 -14.49
C VAL A 111 -13.42 3.97 -15.08
N TYR A 112 -12.81 4.36 -16.19
CA TYR A 112 -11.76 3.60 -16.86
C TYR A 112 -10.40 4.24 -16.63
N ILE A 113 -9.42 3.46 -16.19
CA ILE A 113 -8.03 3.89 -16.07
C ILE A 113 -7.13 3.05 -16.98
N PRO A 114 -6.13 3.65 -17.65
CA PRO A 114 -5.23 2.90 -18.52
C PRO A 114 -4.38 1.91 -17.70
N LYS A 115 -4.24 0.68 -18.23
CA LYS A 115 -3.30 -0.29 -17.68
C LYS A 115 -1.86 0.08 -18.02
N SER A 116 -0.90 -0.63 -17.42
CA SER A 116 0.54 -0.41 -17.63
C SER A 116 1.01 -0.59 -19.08
N ASP A 117 0.22 -1.23 -19.94
CA ASP A 117 0.47 -1.37 -21.38
C ASP A 117 0.10 -0.11 -22.19
N GLY A 118 -0.62 0.84 -21.58
CA GLY A 118 -1.10 2.07 -22.21
C GLY A 118 -2.18 1.85 -23.29
N LYS A 119 -2.56 0.61 -23.58
CA LYS A 119 -3.51 0.24 -24.65
C LYS A 119 -4.85 -0.25 -24.11
N THR A 120 -4.81 -1.02 -23.03
CA THR A 120 -6.01 -1.58 -22.42
C THR A 120 -6.44 -0.76 -21.21
N MET A 121 -7.77 -0.68 -21.00
CA MET A 121 -8.36 0.07 -19.90
C MET A 121 -8.76 -0.90 -18.77
N ARG A 122 -8.64 -0.44 -17.52
CA ARG A 122 -9.14 -1.14 -16.35
C ARG A 122 -10.41 -0.47 -15.88
N PRO A 123 -11.53 -1.19 -15.84
CA PRO A 123 -12.78 -0.65 -15.29
C PRO A 123 -12.65 -0.56 -13.76
N LEU A 124 -12.96 0.60 -13.19
CA LEU A 124 -13.10 0.80 -11.75
C LEU A 124 -14.55 1.10 -11.41
N GLY A 125 -15.08 0.50 -10.37
CA GLY A 125 -16.36 0.82 -9.79
C GLY A 125 -16.17 1.64 -8.51
N ILE A 126 -16.57 2.91 -8.53
CA ILE A 126 -16.40 3.83 -7.40
C ILE A 126 -17.68 3.87 -6.59
N PRO A 127 -17.72 3.32 -5.36
CA PRO A 127 -18.88 3.41 -4.48
C PRO A 127 -19.08 4.84 -3.94
N THR A 128 -20.29 5.16 -3.47
CA THR A 128 -20.55 6.40 -2.73
C THR A 128 -19.72 6.47 -1.44
N MET A 129 -19.59 7.66 -0.84
CA MET A 129 -18.88 7.80 0.44
C MET A 129 -19.53 6.97 1.54
N LYS A 130 -20.88 6.90 1.55
CA LYS A 130 -21.65 6.08 2.50
C LYS A 130 -21.34 4.59 2.32
N ASP A 131 -21.33 4.10 1.09
CA ASP A 131 -21.05 2.69 0.81
C ASP A 131 -19.60 2.32 1.14
N ARG A 132 -18.63 3.21 0.84
CA ARG A 132 -17.24 3.03 1.25
C ARG A 132 -17.10 2.95 2.77
N ALA A 133 -17.79 3.83 3.51
CA ALA A 133 -17.74 3.81 4.97
C ALA A 133 -18.39 2.55 5.55
N GLN A 134 -19.51 2.11 4.96
CA GLN A 134 -20.16 0.85 5.34
C GLN A 134 -19.23 -0.35 5.05
N GLN A 135 -18.60 -0.42 3.88
CA GLN A 135 -17.60 -1.44 3.57
C GLN A 135 -16.40 -1.40 4.53
N ALA A 136 -15.90 -0.19 4.86
CA ALA A 136 -14.81 -0.03 5.81
C ALA A 136 -15.18 -0.53 7.21
N LEU A 137 -16.41 -0.27 7.66
CA LEU A 137 -16.93 -0.74 8.94
C LEU A 137 -16.97 -2.27 9.02
N TYR A 138 -17.52 -2.92 7.99
CA TYR A 138 -17.57 -4.38 7.95
C TYR A 138 -16.18 -5.01 7.75
N LEU A 139 -15.28 -4.33 7.04
CA LEU A 139 -13.91 -4.79 6.89
C LEU A 139 -13.16 -4.79 8.22
N LEU A 140 -13.39 -3.83 9.14
CA LEU A 140 -12.82 -3.85 10.49
C LEU A 140 -13.16 -5.15 11.24
N ALA A 141 -14.34 -5.73 10.97
CA ALA A 141 -14.81 -6.96 11.60
C ALA A 141 -14.41 -8.23 10.82
N LEU A 142 -14.22 -8.14 9.50
CA LEU A 142 -13.85 -9.27 8.64
C LEU A 142 -12.33 -9.52 8.63
N ASP A 143 -11.52 -8.48 8.60
CA ASP A 143 -10.05 -8.57 8.52
C ASP A 143 -9.42 -9.53 9.55
N PRO A 144 -9.81 -9.52 10.85
CA PRO A 144 -9.26 -10.46 11.83
C PRO A 144 -9.52 -11.92 11.48
N VAL A 145 -10.67 -12.22 10.86
CA VAL A 145 -11.00 -13.58 10.42
C VAL A 145 -10.15 -13.96 9.22
N VAL A 146 -10.11 -13.10 8.20
CA VAL A 146 -9.32 -13.32 6.98
C VAL A 146 -7.85 -13.54 7.31
N GLU A 147 -7.25 -12.67 8.16
CA GLU A 147 -5.85 -12.83 8.56
C GLU A 147 -5.58 -14.12 9.35
N THR A 148 -6.54 -14.58 10.12
CA THR A 148 -6.40 -15.81 10.91
C THR A 148 -6.46 -17.07 10.04
N THR A 149 -7.28 -17.06 8.98
CA THR A 149 -7.50 -18.20 8.08
C THR A 149 -6.67 -18.18 6.81
N ALA A 150 -6.00 -17.06 6.52
CA ALA A 150 -5.26 -16.83 5.28
C ALA A 150 -4.11 -17.81 5.07
N ASP A 151 -3.84 -18.11 3.82
CA ASP A 151 -2.65 -18.84 3.40
C ASP A 151 -1.37 -18.12 3.86
N LYS A 152 -0.40 -18.88 4.40
CA LYS A 152 0.79 -18.32 5.05
C LYS A 152 1.69 -17.55 4.09
N ASN A 153 1.76 -17.98 2.82
CA ASN A 153 2.56 -17.37 1.77
C ASN A 153 1.72 -16.53 0.79
N SER A 154 0.58 -15.99 1.26
CA SER A 154 -0.20 -14.96 0.60
C SER A 154 0.16 -13.59 1.17
N TYR A 155 0.43 -12.60 0.32
CA TYR A 155 0.99 -11.30 0.74
C TYR A 155 0.18 -10.10 0.25
N GLY A 156 -0.51 -10.19 -0.89
CA GLY A 156 -1.29 -9.08 -1.46
C GLY A 156 -2.50 -8.70 -0.62
N PHE A 157 -2.74 -7.39 -0.49
CA PHE A 157 -3.89 -6.81 0.24
C PHE A 157 -3.98 -7.14 1.73
N ARG A 158 -2.97 -7.77 2.30
CA ARG A 158 -2.94 -8.15 3.71
C ARG A 158 -2.20 -7.12 4.56
N PRO A 159 -2.68 -6.83 5.80
CA PRO A 159 -2.00 -5.89 6.69
C PRO A 159 -0.59 -6.38 7.06
N GLN A 160 0.34 -5.43 7.17
CA GLN A 160 1.74 -5.67 7.54
C GLN A 160 2.53 -6.59 6.59
N ARG A 161 2.04 -6.85 5.38
CA ARG A 161 2.70 -7.61 4.32
C ARG A 161 2.98 -6.74 3.10
N SER A 162 3.99 -7.11 2.32
CA SER A 162 4.47 -6.30 1.18
C SER A 162 4.93 -7.16 0.01
N CYS A 163 5.11 -6.52 -1.17
CA CYS A 163 5.73 -7.18 -2.33
C CYS A 163 7.13 -7.72 -2.00
N ALA A 164 7.90 -7.02 -1.15
CA ALA A 164 9.23 -7.46 -0.76
C ALA A 164 9.20 -8.77 0.04
N ASP A 165 8.15 -9.02 0.84
CA ASP A 165 7.95 -10.29 1.55
C ASP A 165 7.71 -11.45 0.56
N ALA A 166 6.89 -11.23 -0.48
CA ALA A 166 6.64 -12.22 -1.52
C ALA A 166 7.92 -12.55 -2.31
N ILE A 167 8.70 -11.53 -2.66
CA ILE A 167 9.97 -11.69 -3.38
C ILE A 167 11.02 -12.42 -2.52
N GLU A 168 11.12 -12.12 -1.23
CA GLU A 168 12.02 -12.86 -0.33
C GLU A 168 11.55 -14.31 -0.17
N GLN A 169 10.24 -14.58 -0.17
CA GLN A 169 9.70 -15.94 -0.17
C GLN A 169 10.06 -16.69 -1.47
N CYS A 170 10.04 -16.03 -2.64
CA CYS A 170 10.54 -16.63 -3.88
C CYS A 170 12.02 -17.02 -3.77
N PHE A 171 12.85 -16.15 -3.16
CA PHE A 171 14.26 -16.47 -2.91
C PHE A 171 14.40 -17.70 -2.01
N LEU A 172 13.65 -17.78 -0.92
CA LEU A 172 13.71 -18.90 0.02
C LEU A 172 13.24 -20.21 -0.60
N ALA A 173 12.16 -20.19 -1.39
CA ALA A 173 11.60 -21.38 -2.05
C ALA A 173 12.53 -21.92 -3.15
N LEU A 174 13.25 -21.03 -3.85
CA LEU A 174 14.13 -21.38 -4.97
C LEU A 174 15.62 -21.46 -4.58
N LYS A 175 15.97 -21.22 -3.32
CA LYS A 175 17.34 -21.27 -2.81
C LYS A 175 18.00 -22.63 -3.07
N SER A 176 17.26 -23.71 -2.87
CA SER A 176 17.75 -25.07 -3.13
C SER A 176 17.83 -25.35 -4.62
N ALA A 177 18.91 -26.01 -5.06
CA ALA A 177 19.04 -26.49 -6.42
C ALA A 177 18.00 -27.57 -6.80
N LYS A 178 17.38 -28.21 -5.81
CA LYS A 178 16.34 -29.25 -6.00
C LYS A 178 15.01 -28.69 -6.53
N THR A 179 14.81 -27.37 -6.44
CA THR A 179 13.62 -26.68 -6.94
C THR A 179 14.00 -25.96 -8.23
N ALA A 180 13.54 -26.46 -9.35
CA ALA A 180 14.02 -26.02 -10.66
C ALA A 180 12.92 -25.42 -11.56
N TRP A 181 11.66 -25.79 -11.36
CA TRP A 181 10.55 -25.39 -12.21
C TRP A 181 9.54 -24.50 -11.48
N ILE A 182 8.93 -23.60 -12.21
CA ILE A 182 7.97 -22.62 -11.69
C ILE A 182 6.74 -22.58 -12.62
N LEU A 183 5.56 -22.71 -12.05
CA LEU A 183 4.30 -22.37 -12.68
C LEU A 183 3.98 -20.90 -12.34
N GLU A 184 4.03 -20.03 -13.34
CA GLU A 184 3.54 -18.65 -13.26
C GLU A 184 2.04 -18.68 -13.53
N GLY A 185 1.21 -18.32 -12.55
CA GLY A 185 -0.25 -18.34 -12.68
C GLY A 185 -0.85 -16.93 -12.75
N ASP A 186 -1.67 -16.67 -13.76
CA ASP A 186 -2.46 -15.46 -13.93
C ASP A 186 -3.95 -15.84 -14.01
N ILE A 187 -4.77 -15.22 -13.17
CA ILE A 187 -6.22 -15.47 -13.13
C ILE A 187 -6.93 -14.48 -14.06
N LYS A 188 -7.70 -15.00 -15.01
CA LYS A 188 -8.43 -14.18 -15.98
C LYS A 188 -9.50 -13.34 -15.31
N SER A 189 -9.35 -12.01 -15.33
CA SER A 189 -10.33 -11.05 -14.79
C SER A 189 -10.81 -11.40 -13.37
N CYS A 190 -9.88 -11.71 -12.45
CA CYS A 190 -10.19 -12.27 -11.14
C CYS A 190 -11.33 -11.52 -10.43
N PHE A 191 -11.23 -10.19 -10.29
CA PHE A 191 -12.24 -9.40 -9.59
C PHE A 191 -13.62 -9.42 -10.24
N ASP A 192 -13.70 -9.59 -11.55
CA ASP A 192 -14.93 -9.49 -12.32
C ASP A 192 -15.68 -10.84 -12.44
N ARG A 193 -15.05 -11.95 -11.98
CA ARG A 193 -15.56 -13.30 -12.20
C ARG A 193 -15.78 -14.14 -10.94
N ILE A 194 -15.43 -13.65 -9.76
CA ILE A 194 -15.64 -14.43 -8.53
C ILE A 194 -17.13 -14.69 -8.35
N SER A 195 -17.51 -15.97 -8.22
CA SER A 195 -18.90 -16.38 -8.05
C SER A 195 -19.55 -15.74 -6.83
N HIS A 196 -20.66 -15.02 -7.02
CA HIS A 196 -21.46 -14.46 -5.92
C HIS A 196 -21.98 -15.56 -4.99
N ASN A 197 -22.42 -16.69 -5.53
CA ASN A 197 -22.91 -17.82 -4.74
C ASN A 197 -21.81 -18.36 -3.84
N TRP A 198 -20.59 -18.50 -4.37
CA TRP A 198 -19.45 -18.95 -3.58
C TRP A 198 -19.14 -17.96 -2.43
N LEU A 199 -19.09 -16.67 -2.73
CA LEU A 199 -18.83 -15.63 -1.71
C LEU A 199 -19.90 -15.64 -0.61
N LEU A 200 -21.17 -15.73 -0.98
CA LEU A 200 -22.29 -15.75 -0.03
C LEU A 200 -22.31 -17.00 0.86
N ALA A 201 -21.73 -18.12 0.39
CA ALA A 201 -21.64 -19.35 1.16
C ALA A 201 -20.41 -19.39 2.08
N HIS A 202 -19.29 -18.78 1.69
CA HIS A 202 -17.99 -19.01 2.35
C HIS A 202 -17.41 -17.80 3.09
N VAL A 203 -17.82 -16.56 2.75
CA VAL A 203 -17.28 -15.39 3.45
C VAL A 203 -17.97 -15.21 4.80
N PRO A 204 -17.21 -15.23 5.91
CA PRO A 204 -17.77 -15.20 7.26
C PRO A 204 -18.13 -13.77 7.70
N MET A 205 -19.20 -13.21 7.09
CA MET A 205 -19.74 -11.89 7.41
C MET A 205 -21.27 -11.87 7.28
N ASP A 206 -21.89 -10.72 7.56
CA ASP A 206 -23.34 -10.52 7.36
C ASP A 206 -23.72 -10.76 5.89
N ARG A 207 -24.39 -11.90 5.64
CA ARG A 207 -24.75 -12.35 4.31
C ARG A 207 -25.68 -11.36 3.57
N ALA A 208 -26.62 -10.74 4.29
CA ALA A 208 -27.56 -9.80 3.67
C ALA A 208 -26.85 -8.52 3.20
N ILE A 209 -25.88 -8.04 3.94
CA ILE A 209 -25.06 -6.87 3.56
C ILE A 209 -24.14 -7.23 2.37
N LEU A 210 -23.48 -8.39 2.43
CA LEU A 210 -22.64 -8.87 1.33
C LEU A 210 -23.46 -8.98 0.03
N GLN A 211 -24.63 -9.60 0.09
CA GLN A 211 -25.51 -9.76 -1.08
C GLN A 211 -25.90 -8.42 -1.69
N LYS A 212 -26.22 -7.42 -0.85
CA LYS A 212 -26.55 -6.08 -1.33
C LYS A 212 -25.39 -5.43 -2.11
N TRP A 213 -24.16 -5.55 -1.62
CA TRP A 213 -22.98 -5.01 -2.32
C TRP A 213 -22.70 -5.72 -3.63
N LEU A 214 -22.80 -7.05 -3.65
CA LEU A 214 -22.58 -7.85 -4.86
C LEU A 214 -23.60 -7.53 -5.95
N LYS A 215 -24.85 -7.21 -5.56
CA LYS A 215 -25.96 -6.89 -6.47
C LYS A 215 -26.17 -5.40 -6.71
N SER A 216 -25.27 -4.52 -6.24
CA SER A 216 -25.47 -3.07 -6.36
C SER A 216 -25.42 -2.53 -7.80
N GLY A 217 -24.87 -3.28 -8.74
CA GLY A 217 -24.71 -2.84 -10.12
C GLY A 217 -23.74 -1.66 -10.29
N TYR A 218 -23.67 -1.13 -11.49
CA TYR A 218 -22.89 0.07 -11.79
C TYR A 218 -23.56 0.96 -12.83
N MET A 219 -23.26 2.25 -12.77
CA MET A 219 -23.68 3.25 -13.74
C MET A 219 -22.53 3.55 -14.70
N GLU A 220 -22.78 3.42 -15.99
CA GLU A 220 -21.87 3.78 -17.07
C GLU A 220 -22.60 4.66 -18.07
N LYS A 221 -22.10 5.87 -18.32
CA LYS A 221 -22.73 6.84 -19.23
C LYS A 221 -24.23 7.04 -18.97
N HIS A 222 -24.61 7.09 -17.68
CA HIS A 222 -26.00 7.21 -17.19
C HIS A 222 -26.90 5.98 -17.41
N VAL A 223 -26.35 4.85 -17.87
CA VAL A 223 -27.06 3.57 -18.00
C VAL A 223 -26.70 2.68 -16.81
N PHE A 224 -27.72 2.06 -16.21
CA PHE A 224 -27.54 1.07 -15.15
C PHE A 224 -27.22 -0.30 -15.74
N HIS A 225 -26.24 -0.98 -15.14
CA HIS A 225 -25.85 -2.34 -15.47
C HIS A 225 -25.88 -3.21 -14.22
N GLU A 226 -26.53 -4.33 -14.29
CA GLU A 226 -26.51 -5.33 -13.23
C GLU A 226 -25.15 -6.05 -13.15
N THR A 227 -24.85 -6.59 -11.97
CA THR A 227 -23.69 -7.46 -11.74
C THR A 227 -24.16 -8.85 -11.32
N THR A 228 -23.79 -9.88 -12.07
CA THR A 228 -24.10 -11.28 -11.80
C THR A 228 -22.97 -12.00 -11.10
N ASP A 229 -21.74 -11.56 -11.32
CA ASP A 229 -20.50 -12.13 -10.79
C ASP A 229 -19.51 -11.03 -10.44
N GLY A 230 -18.48 -11.41 -9.70
CA GLY A 230 -17.37 -10.55 -9.37
C GLY A 230 -17.57 -9.67 -8.14
N THR A 231 -16.53 -8.93 -7.83
CA THR A 231 -16.51 -7.91 -6.78
C THR A 231 -16.04 -6.59 -7.38
N PRO A 232 -16.61 -5.44 -6.98
CA PRO A 232 -16.28 -4.17 -7.61
C PRO A 232 -14.79 -3.81 -7.46
N GLN A 233 -14.08 -3.63 -8.58
CA GLN A 233 -12.73 -3.06 -8.56
C GLN A 233 -12.79 -1.61 -8.10
N GLY A 234 -12.33 -1.33 -6.87
CA GLY A 234 -12.38 -0.02 -6.23
C GLY A 234 -13.20 0.03 -4.93
N GLY A 235 -13.94 -1.03 -4.60
CA GLY A 235 -14.54 -1.20 -3.28
C GLY A 235 -13.49 -1.43 -2.19
N ILE A 236 -13.71 -0.89 -1.00
CA ILE A 236 -12.78 -1.03 0.14
C ILE A 236 -12.67 -2.48 0.61
N ILE A 237 -13.75 -3.24 0.54
CA ILE A 237 -13.81 -4.63 1.01
C ILE A 237 -13.38 -5.64 -0.06
N SER A 238 -13.45 -5.28 -1.34
CA SER A 238 -13.21 -6.19 -2.47
C SER A 238 -11.85 -6.91 -2.43
N PRO A 239 -10.74 -6.28 -2.00
CA PRO A 239 -9.47 -6.97 -1.84
C PRO A 239 -9.51 -8.11 -0.81
N ALA A 240 -10.25 -7.94 0.31
CA ALA A 240 -10.42 -8.98 1.31
C ALA A 240 -11.32 -10.12 0.79
N LEU A 241 -12.38 -9.80 0.05
CA LEU A 241 -13.25 -10.80 -0.59
C LEU A 241 -12.48 -11.64 -1.62
N SER A 242 -11.63 -10.99 -2.43
CA SER A 242 -10.75 -11.69 -3.37
C SER A 242 -9.76 -12.62 -2.64
N ASN A 243 -9.16 -12.18 -1.52
CA ASN A 243 -8.31 -13.04 -0.72
C ASN A 243 -9.09 -14.22 -0.14
N CYS A 244 -10.30 -14.02 0.40
CA CYS A 244 -11.15 -15.13 0.86
C CYS A 244 -11.38 -16.18 -0.23
N ALA A 245 -11.62 -15.73 -1.48
CA ALA A 245 -11.83 -16.65 -2.60
C ALA A 245 -10.57 -17.43 -2.98
N LEU A 246 -9.39 -16.86 -2.81
CA LEU A 246 -8.11 -17.46 -3.23
C LEU A 246 -7.37 -18.17 -2.10
N ASP A 247 -7.72 -17.90 -0.84
CA ASP A 247 -7.13 -18.59 0.31
C ASP A 247 -7.63 -20.05 0.40
N GLY A 248 -6.76 -20.92 0.92
CA GLY A 248 -6.94 -22.35 0.95
C GLY A 248 -6.20 -23.11 -0.17
N LEU A 249 -5.72 -22.42 -1.21
CA LEU A 249 -4.92 -23.04 -2.27
C LEU A 249 -3.59 -23.60 -1.72
N GLU A 250 -2.91 -22.83 -0.85
CA GLU A 250 -1.68 -23.32 -0.21
C GLU A 250 -1.94 -24.53 0.69
N ARG A 251 -3.05 -24.54 1.40
CA ARG A 251 -3.45 -25.68 2.24
C ARG A 251 -3.70 -26.93 1.39
N LEU A 252 -4.48 -26.81 0.30
CA LEU A 252 -4.75 -27.90 -0.63
C LEU A 252 -3.44 -28.49 -1.21
N LEU A 253 -2.51 -27.62 -1.62
CA LEU A 253 -1.21 -28.06 -2.14
C LEU A 253 -0.38 -28.77 -1.04
N LYS A 254 -0.39 -28.29 0.20
CA LYS A 254 0.35 -28.92 1.32
C LYS A 254 -0.25 -30.23 1.79
N GLU A 255 -1.55 -30.41 1.66
CA GLU A 255 -2.23 -31.69 1.95
C GLU A 255 -1.80 -32.75 0.94
N LYS A 256 -1.80 -32.41 -0.36
CA LYS A 256 -1.41 -33.34 -1.43
C LYS A 256 0.11 -33.52 -1.55
N TYR A 257 0.89 -32.47 -1.29
CA TYR A 257 2.36 -32.47 -1.40
C TYR A 257 2.99 -32.02 -0.08
N PRO A 258 3.00 -32.86 0.97
CA PRO A 258 3.53 -32.50 2.28
C PRO A 258 5.03 -32.22 2.25
N THR A 259 5.51 -31.40 3.16
CA THR A 259 6.93 -31.02 3.31
C THR A 259 7.44 -31.33 4.73
N GLY A 260 8.76 -31.37 4.90
CA GLY A 260 9.40 -31.53 6.21
C GLY A 260 9.27 -32.94 6.79
N THR A 261 9.01 -33.02 8.11
CA THR A 261 8.92 -34.29 8.87
C THR A 261 7.80 -35.21 8.38
N ARG A 262 6.65 -34.62 7.99
CA ARG A 262 5.51 -35.38 7.45
C ARG A 262 5.84 -36.10 6.15
N LEU A 263 6.71 -35.53 5.29
CA LEU A 263 7.17 -36.20 4.08
C LEU A 263 8.10 -37.37 4.41
N ARG A 264 8.99 -37.21 5.41
CA ARG A 264 9.91 -38.27 5.84
C ARG A 264 9.16 -39.48 6.38
N SER A 265 8.09 -39.26 7.16
CA SER A 265 7.25 -40.34 7.69
C SER A 265 6.49 -41.11 6.60
N LEU A 266 6.25 -40.49 5.43
CA LEU A 266 5.56 -41.10 4.30
C LEU A 266 6.52 -41.77 3.28
N GLY A 267 7.85 -41.76 3.53
CA GLY A 267 8.85 -42.39 2.64
C GLY A 267 8.99 -41.73 1.25
N GLY A 268 8.41 -40.54 1.07
CA GLY A 268 8.23 -39.90 -0.22
C GLY A 268 9.43 -39.09 -0.74
N LYS A 269 9.56 -38.98 -2.06
CA LYS A 269 10.48 -38.06 -2.72
C LYS A 269 10.01 -36.62 -2.52
N TYR A 270 10.92 -35.68 -2.21
CA TYR A 270 10.62 -34.28 -1.93
C TYR A 270 10.14 -33.54 -3.20
N PRO A 271 8.85 -33.16 -3.34
CA PRO A 271 8.30 -32.57 -4.55
C PRO A 271 8.62 -31.08 -4.69
N SER A 272 9.11 -30.42 -3.63
CA SER A 272 9.47 -28.99 -3.58
C SER A 272 8.34 -28.04 -3.98
N VAL A 273 7.08 -28.39 -3.68
CA VAL A 273 5.91 -27.60 -4.02
C VAL A 273 5.72 -26.50 -2.98
N ASN A 274 5.77 -25.23 -3.42
CA ASN A 274 5.49 -24.05 -2.59
C ASN A 274 4.66 -23.06 -3.39
N LEU A 275 3.59 -22.54 -2.78
CA LEU A 275 2.81 -21.42 -3.32
C LEU A 275 3.37 -20.10 -2.78
N ILE A 276 3.53 -19.11 -3.65
CA ILE A 276 3.78 -17.71 -3.29
C ILE A 276 2.75 -16.87 -4.04
N ARG A 277 1.85 -16.19 -3.31
CA ARG A 277 0.75 -15.43 -3.89
C ARG A 277 0.77 -13.96 -3.46
N TYR A 278 0.52 -13.09 -4.42
CA TYR A 278 0.30 -11.68 -4.19
C TYR A 278 -0.99 -11.23 -4.89
N ALA A 279 -2.10 -11.19 -4.18
CA ALA A 279 -3.44 -11.00 -4.73
C ALA A 279 -3.78 -12.12 -5.76
N ASP A 280 -4.06 -11.75 -6.99
CA ASP A 280 -4.34 -12.63 -8.14
C ASP A 280 -3.08 -13.14 -8.85
N ASP A 281 -1.93 -12.50 -8.67
CA ASP A 281 -0.64 -12.98 -9.19
C ASP A 281 -0.06 -14.05 -8.25
N PHE A 282 0.32 -15.22 -8.77
CA PHE A 282 0.95 -16.26 -7.98
C PHE A 282 1.97 -17.07 -8.76
N VAL A 283 2.88 -17.67 -8.01
CA VAL A 283 3.84 -18.65 -8.54
C VAL A 283 3.83 -19.91 -7.67
N ILE A 284 3.92 -21.07 -8.31
CA ILE A 284 4.06 -22.36 -7.63
C ILE A 284 5.37 -22.98 -8.09
N THR A 285 6.22 -23.37 -7.12
CA THR A 285 7.47 -24.06 -7.42
C THR A 285 7.25 -25.57 -7.49
N GLY A 286 8.11 -26.27 -8.23
CA GLY A 286 8.10 -27.73 -8.33
C GLY A 286 9.46 -28.29 -8.71
N LYS A 287 9.64 -29.60 -8.52
CA LYS A 287 10.88 -30.29 -8.85
C LYS A 287 11.00 -30.53 -10.36
N THR A 288 9.92 -30.90 -11.02
CA THR A 288 9.88 -31.25 -12.45
C THR A 288 8.79 -30.48 -13.18
N LYS A 289 8.88 -30.41 -14.50
CA LYS A 289 7.90 -29.78 -15.38
C LYS A 289 6.60 -30.58 -15.39
N GLU A 290 6.72 -31.90 -15.49
CA GLU A 290 5.61 -32.85 -15.57
C GLU A 290 4.72 -32.76 -14.31
N LEU A 291 5.31 -32.62 -13.12
CA LEU A 291 4.57 -32.40 -11.88
C LEU A 291 3.73 -31.13 -11.95
N LEU A 292 4.30 -30.03 -12.48
CA LEU A 292 3.59 -28.75 -12.56
C LEU A 292 2.49 -28.75 -13.62
N GLU A 293 2.75 -29.34 -14.81
CA GLU A 293 1.79 -29.36 -15.91
C GLU A 293 0.73 -30.45 -15.74
N GLY A 294 1.14 -31.66 -15.32
CA GLY A 294 0.27 -32.85 -15.27
C GLY A 294 -0.57 -32.96 -14.00
N GLU A 295 -0.08 -32.45 -12.88
CA GLU A 295 -0.79 -32.63 -11.59
C GLU A 295 -1.20 -31.29 -10.94
N ILE A 296 -0.26 -30.34 -10.81
CA ILE A 296 -0.51 -29.11 -10.05
C ILE A 296 -1.42 -28.15 -10.80
N LYS A 297 -1.19 -27.95 -12.10
CA LYS A 297 -2.02 -27.05 -12.92
C LYS A 297 -3.48 -27.50 -12.96
N PRO A 298 -3.82 -28.78 -13.23
CA PRO A 298 -5.23 -29.25 -13.16
C PRO A 298 -5.84 -29.08 -11.77
N LEU A 299 -5.08 -29.31 -10.69
CA LEU A 299 -5.54 -29.12 -9.32
C LEU A 299 -5.89 -27.65 -9.05
N VAL A 300 -5.06 -26.71 -9.51
CA VAL A 300 -5.31 -25.26 -9.40
C VAL A 300 -6.54 -24.88 -10.24
N GLU A 301 -6.68 -25.40 -11.44
CA GLU A 301 -7.84 -25.15 -12.30
C GLU A 301 -9.14 -25.63 -11.66
N GLN A 302 -9.15 -26.81 -11.04
CA GLN A 302 -10.28 -27.32 -10.30
C GLN A 302 -10.63 -26.43 -9.08
N PHE A 303 -9.61 -25.99 -8.32
CA PHE A 303 -9.78 -25.09 -7.19
C PHE A 303 -10.40 -23.76 -7.61
N LEU A 304 -9.94 -23.18 -8.72
CA LEU A 304 -10.43 -21.91 -9.26
C LEU A 304 -11.85 -22.04 -9.83
N ARG A 305 -12.13 -23.12 -10.58
CA ARG A 305 -13.43 -23.37 -11.19
C ARG A 305 -14.55 -23.42 -10.15
N ALA A 306 -14.33 -24.03 -8.99
CA ALA A 306 -15.30 -24.03 -7.88
C ALA A 306 -15.67 -22.62 -7.37
N ARG A 307 -14.86 -21.60 -7.73
CA ARG A 307 -15.02 -20.18 -7.37
C ARG A 307 -15.47 -19.29 -8.52
N GLY A 308 -15.79 -19.89 -9.68
CA GLY A 308 -16.12 -19.15 -10.90
C GLY A 308 -14.91 -18.56 -11.62
N LEU A 309 -13.68 -18.98 -11.26
CA LEU A 309 -12.44 -18.44 -11.77
C LEU A 309 -11.74 -19.40 -12.74
N GLU A 310 -10.94 -18.83 -13.63
CA GLU A 310 -10.17 -19.57 -14.64
C GLU A 310 -8.73 -19.06 -14.71
N LEU A 311 -7.76 -19.94 -14.99
CA LEU A 311 -6.42 -19.53 -15.36
C LEU A 311 -6.43 -18.88 -16.76
N SER A 312 -5.56 -17.88 -16.94
CA SER A 312 -5.32 -17.30 -18.27
C SER A 312 -4.44 -18.23 -19.09
N PRO A 313 -4.94 -18.86 -20.18
CA PRO A 313 -4.14 -19.82 -20.97
C PRO A 313 -2.87 -19.21 -21.57
N THR A 314 -2.94 -17.93 -21.97
CA THR A 314 -1.83 -17.21 -22.61
C THR A 314 -0.76 -16.71 -21.65
N LYS A 315 -1.08 -16.59 -20.35
CA LYS A 315 -0.17 -16.04 -19.34
C LYS A 315 0.23 -17.06 -18.27
N THR A 316 -0.41 -18.24 -18.25
CA THR A 316 -0.05 -19.31 -17.33
C THR A 316 0.98 -20.21 -18.01
N ILE A 317 2.22 -20.11 -17.56
CA ILE A 317 3.37 -20.79 -18.17
C ILE A 317 4.21 -21.51 -17.13
N VAL A 318 4.83 -22.61 -17.56
CA VAL A 318 5.81 -23.34 -16.75
C VAL A 318 7.20 -23.03 -17.26
N THR A 319 8.03 -22.44 -16.39
CA THR A 319 9.35 -21.91 -16.73
C THR A 319 10.42 -22.57 -15.87
N HIS A 320 11.59 -22.92 -16.48
CA HIS A 320 12.73 -23.36 -15.70
C HIS A 320 13.47 -22.17 -15.08
N VAL A 321 13.94 -22.30 -13.83
CA VAL A 321 14.58 -21.21 -13.07
C VAL A 321 15.82 -20.61 -13.74
N THR A 322 16.50 -21.36 -14.63
CA THR A 322 17.65 -20.86 -15.41
C THR A 322 17.25 -19.93 -16.55
N GLN A 323 16.04 -20.07 -17.08
CA GLN A 323 15.47 -19.11 -18.03
C GLN A 323 15.08 -17.81 -17.32
N GLY A 324 14.60 -17.94 -16.07
CA GLY A 324 14.14 -16.84 -15.22
C GLY A 324 12.71 -16.42 -15.56
N PHE A 325 12.03 -15.90 -14.55
CA PHE A 325 10.65 -15.42 -14.64
C PHE A 325 10.51 -14.04 -14.00
N ASP A 326 9.46 -13.30 -14.38
CA ASP A 326 9.15 -11.97 -13.85
C ASP A 326 8.00 -12.07 -12.87
N PHE A 327 8.22 -11.68 -11.61
CA PHE A 327 7.17 -11.62 -10.59
C PHE A 327 7.24 -10.29 -9.85
N LEU A 328 6.11 -9.58 -9.74
CA LEU A 328 6.00 -8.28 -9.07
C LEU A 328 7.08 -7.27 -9.52
N GLY A 329 7.33 -7.18 -10.82
CA GLY A 329 8.33 -6.25 -11.37
C GLY A 329 9.79 -6.61 -11.12
N GLN A 330 10.06 -7.79 -10.57
CA GLN A 330 11.38 -8.36 -10.35
C GLN A 330 11.58 -9.58 -11.25
N ASN A 331 12.82 -9.77 -11.75
CA ASN A 331 13.22 -10.98 -12.47
C ASN A 331 13.99 -11.91 -11.52
N VAL A 332 13.51 -13.12 -11.36
CA VAL A 332 14.10 -14.17 -10.52
C VAL A 332 14.77 -15.17 -11.45
N ARG A 333 16.08 -15.38 -11.31
CA ARG A 333 16.83 -16.25 -12.21
C ARG A 333 18.03 -16.92 -11.54
N ARG A 334 18.23 -18.20 -11.82
CA ARG A 334 19.46 -18.93 -11.50
C ARG A 334 20.43 -18.84 -12.68
N TYR A 335 21.63 -18.34 -12.43
CA TYR A 335 22.66 -18.16 -13.43
C TYR A 335 23.56 -19.40 -13.56
N SER A 336 24.37 -19.48 -14.63
CA SER A 336 25.29 -20.59 -14.91
C SER A 336 26.28 -20.87 -13.77
N ASN A 337 26.65 -19.85 -13.00
CA ASN A 337 27.50 -19.99 -11.81
C ASN A 337 26.76 -20.53 -10.56
N GLY A 338 25.55 -21.07 -10.72
CA GLY A 338 24.72 -21.62 -9.65
C GLY A 338 24.00 -20.57 -8.76
N LYS A 339 24.33 -19.27 -8.87
CA LYS A 339 23.76 -18.22 -8.03
C LYS A 339 22.33 -17.87 -8.44
N LEU A 340 21.40 -17.91 -7.49
CA LEU A 340 20.07 -17.37 -7.65
C LEU A 340 20.11 -15.86 -7.38
N LEU A 341 19.77 -15.06 -8.37
CA LEU A 341 19.73 -13.60 -8.24
C LEU A 341 18.34 -13.07 -8.59
N ILE A 342 17.91 -12.08 -7.81
CA ILE A 342 16.69 -11.30 -8.08
C ILE A 342 17.11 -9.89 -8.45
N LYS A 343 16.59 -9.39 -9.57
CA LYS A 343 16.93 -8.07 -10.13
C LYS A 343 15.66 -7.36 -10.58
N PRO A 344 15.65 -6.02 -10.73
CA PRO A 344 14.56 -5.33 -11.42
C PRO A 344 14.33 -5.94 -12.81
N SER A 345 13.08 -6.25 -13.17
CA SER A 345 12.76 -6.84 -14.46
C SER A 345 13.02 -5.84 -15.61
N LYS A 346 13.36 -6.35 -16.79
CA LYS A 346 13.54 -5.51 -17.99
C LYS A 346 12.29 -4.69 -18.30
N LYS A 347 11.11 -5.30 -18.12
CA LYS A 347 9.81 -4.66 -18.33
C LYS A 347 9.59 -3.49 -17.34
N SER A 348 9.87 -3.68 -16.05
CA SER A 348 9.78 -2.62 -15.03
C SER A 348 10.70 -1.44 -15.32
N VAL A 349 11.97 -1.71 -15.68
CA VAL A 349 12.93 -0.66 -16.03
C VAL A 349 12.50 0.12 -17.28
N LYS A 350 12.05 -0.60 -18.34
CA LYS A 350 11.57 0.04 -19.58
C LYS A 350 10.36 0.94 -19.32
N HIS A 351 9.40 0.47 -18.55
CA HIS A 351 8.21 1.24 -18.17
C HIS A 351 8.58 2.49 -17.36
N PHE A 352 9.44 2.35 -16.35
CA PHE A 352 9.90 3.47 -15.55
C PHE A 352 10.61 4.54 -16.41
N LEU A 353 11.56 4.14 -17.27
CA LEU A 353 12.27 5.06 -18.14
C LEU A 353 11.35 5.71 -19.19
N ALA A 354 10.29 5.04 -19.63
CA ALA A 354 9.27 5.64 -20.47
C ALA A 354 8.54 6.77 -19.75
N GLY A 355 8.06 6.54 -18.52
CA GLY A 355 7.40 7.57 -17.71
C GLY A 355 8.31 8.76 -17.37
N ILE A 356 9.60 8.51 -17.10
CA ILE A 356 10.61 9.58 -16.93
C ILE A 356 10.77 10.39 -18.22
N ARG A 357 10.82 9.73 -19.38
CA ARG A 357 10.94 10.41 -20.69
C ARG A 357 9.76 11.33 -20.96
N GLU A 358 8.54 10.87 -20.71
CA GLU A 358 7.32 11.68 -20.87
C GLU A 358 7.34 12.90 -19.93
N THR A 359 7.76 12.72 -18.68
CA THR A 359 7.90 13.84 -17.73
C THR A 359 8.89 14.90 -18.23
N ILE A 360 10.06 14.48 -18.71
CA ILE A 360 11.11 15.39 -19.23
C ILE A 360 10.61 16.08 -20.50
N LYS A 361 9.91 15.36 -21.39
CA LYS A 361 9.36 15.91 -22.62
C LYS A 361 8.30 17.00 -22.35
N ALA A 362 7.39 16.72 -21.39
CA ALA A 362 6.35 17.67 -21.00
C ALA A 362 6.89 18.92 -20.26
N ALA A 363 8.11 18.86 -19.75
CA ALA A 363 8.71 19.93 -18.94
C ALA A 363 9.59 20.91 -19.75
N LEU A 364 9.47 20.96 -21.09
CA LEU A 364 10.34 21.82 -21.90
C LEU A 364 10.20 23.31 -21.55
N GLY A 365 9.00 23.77 -21.19
CA GLY A 365 8.72 25.15 -20.73
C GLY A 365 8.96 25.41 -19.24
N LYS A 366 9.22 24.37 -18.43
CA LYS A 366 9.36 24.47 -16.97
C LYS A 366 10.79 24.82 -16.56
N SER A 367 10.98 25.36 -15.35
CA SER A 367 12.32 25.54 -14.78
C SER A 367 13.00 24.18 -14.49
N ALA A 368 14.34 24.20 -14.38
CA ALA A 368 15.08 23.00 -13.95
C ALA A 368 14.68 22.52 -12.55
N THR A 369 14.38 23.46 -11.66
CA THR A 369 13.89 23.18 -10.30
C THR A 369 12.55 22.45 -10.32
N ASP A 370 11.58 22.91 -11.10
CA ASP A 370 10.27 22.25 -11.21
C ASP A 370 10.42 20.84 -11.77
N LEU A 371 11.23 20.69 -12.82
CA LEU A 371 11.52 19.38 -13.39
C LEU A 371 12.15 18.42 -12.36
N ILE A 372 13.11 18.88 -11.56
CA ILE A 372 13.74 18.10 -10.50
C ILE A 372 12.71 17.71 -9.44
N ASN A 373 11.82 18.62 -9.05
CA ASN A 373 10.78 18.37 -8.07
C ASN A 373 9.77 17.32 -8.56
N GLU A 374 9.51 17.21 -9.86
CA GLU A 374 8.68 16.15 -10.44
C GLU A 374 9.42 14.82 -10.59
N LEU A 375 10.72 14.82 -10.89
CA LEU A 375 11.52 13.62 -11.11
C LEU A 375 11.93 12.93 -9.80
N ASN A 376 12.36 13.71 -8.79
CA ASN A 376 12.89 13.17 -7.55
C ASN A 376 11.94 12.20 -6.82
N PRO A 377 10.63 12.49 -6.68
CA PRO A 377 9.68 11.54 -6.08
C PRO A 377 9.56 10.23 -6.88
N LYS A 378 9.54 10.31 -8.22
CA LYS A 378 9.45 9.15 -9.12
C LYS A 378 10.71 8.27 -9.01
N ILE A 379 11.90 8.88 -9.05
CA ILE A 379 13.19 8.17 -8.91
C ILE A 379 13.28 7.51 -7.53
N ARG A 380 12.93 8.25 -6.47
CA ARG A 380 12.95 7.75 -5.09
C ARG A 380 12.00 6.59 -4.90
N GLY A 381 10.78 6.70 -5.39
CA GLY A 381 9.75 5.65 -5.29
C GLY A 381 10.21 4.37 -5.98
N TRP A 382 10.65 4.45 -7.23
CA TRP A 382 11.12 3.30 -8.01
C TRP A 382 12.38 2.66 -7.39
N ALA A 383 13.36 3.44 -7.01
CA ALA A 383 14.60 2.91 -6.43
C ALA A 383 14.35 2.29 -5.03
N ASN A 384 13.49 2.88 -4.20
CA ASN A 384 13.10 2.28 -2.92
C ASN A 384 12.33 0.96 -3.10
N TYR A 385 11.50 0.84 -4.14
CA TYR A 385 10.82 -0.41 -4.46
C TYR A 385 11.80 -1.53 -4.79
N HIS A 386 12.88 -1.22 -5.52
CA HIS A 386 13.86 -2.21 -5.98
C HIS A 386 15.11 -2.35 -5.09
N ARG A 387 15.26 -1.55 -4.03
CA ARG A 387 16.50 -1.52 -3.22
C ARG A 387 16.76 -2.79 -2.40
N HIS A 388 15.78 -3.68 -2.27
CA HIS A 388 15.92 -4.92 -1.50
C HIS A 388 16.47 -6.10 -2.31
N VAL A 389 16.68 -5.91 -3.60
CA VAL A 389 17.23 -6.92 -4.53
C VAL A 389 18.55 -6.46 -5.17
N VAL A 390 19.14 -7.27 -6.04
CA VAL A 390 20.41 -6.96 -6.73
C VAL A 390 20.18 -5.92 -7.82
N SER A 391 20.09 -4.64 -7.44
CA SER A 391 19.66 -3.54 -8.33
C SER A 391 20.72 -2.48 -8.62
N LYS A 392 21.90 -2.50 -7.95
CA LYS A 392 22.90 -1.43 -8.06
C LYS A 392 23.34 -1.12 -9.49
N ARG A 393 23.66 -2.17 -10.27
CA ARG A 393 24.03 -2.01 -11.67
C ARG A 393 22.89 -1.39 -12.50
N MET A 394 21.65 -1.78 -12.20
CA MET A 394 20.47 -1.23 -12.86
C MET A 394 20.22 0.21 -12.48
N PHE A 395 20.44 0.59 -11.22
CA PHE A 395 20.35 1.97 -10.77
C PHE A 395 21.33 2.88 -11.52
N ASN A 396 22.59 2.45 -11.68
CA ASN A 396 23.57 3.19 -12.48
C ASN A 396 23.12 3.37 -13.94
N ARG A 397 22.57 2.32 -14.56
CA ARG A 397 22.03 2.39 -15.93
C ARG A 397 20.87 3.35 -16.06
N VAL A 398 20.00 3.37 -15.08
CA VAL A 398 18.86 4.31 -15.01
C VAL A 398 19.35 5.75 -14.87
N ASP A 399 20.30 6.01 -13.97
CA ASP A 399 20.89 7.34 -13.79
C ASP A 399 21.52 7.86 -15.08
N TYR A 400 22.27 6.99 -15.79
CA TYR A 400 22.85 7.34 -17.09
C TYR A 400 21.78 7.67 -18.13
N SER A 401 20.72 6.86 -18.20
CA SER A 401 19.60 7.11 -19.15
C SER A 401 18.87 8.42 -18.86
N ILE A 402 18.69 8.77 -17.59
CA ILE A 402 18.06 10.02 -17.16
C ILE A 402 18.98 11.20 -17.50
N PHE A 403 20.28 11.10 -17.17
CA PHE A 403 21.27 12.11 -17.52
C PHE A 403 21.24 12.45 -19.01
N TYR A 404 21.28 11.44 -19.88
CA TYR A 404 21.25 11.65 -21.31
C TYR A 404 19.97 12.38 -21.78
N LYS A 405 18.81 12.08 -21.18
CA LYS A 405 17.56 12.75 -21.49
C LYS A 405 17.52 14.20 -20.98
N LEU A 406 18.10 14.48 -19.83
CA LEU A 406 18.23 15.84 -19.30
C LEU A 406 19.20 16.67 -20.12
N TRP A 407 20.29 16.08 -20.63
CA TRP A 407 21.19 16.74 -21.57
C TRP A 407 20.47 17.12 -22.87
N GLN A 408 19.68 16.19 -23.43
CA GLN A 408 18.85 16.48 -24.62
C GLN A 408 17.81 17.58 -24.35
N TRP A 409 17.21 17.59 -23.16
CA TRP A 409 16.26 18.62 -22.74
C TRP A 409 16.94 20.00 -22.68
N ALA A 410 18.11 20.10 -22.07
CA ALA A 410 18.87 21.33 -21.99
C ALA A 410 19.25 21.90 -23.40
N ARG A 411 19.70 21.01 -24.31
CA ARG A 411 20.00 21.36 -25.71
C ARG A 411 18.79 21.88 -26.48
N ARG A 412 17.62 21.24 -26.30
CA ARG A 412 16.38 21.68 -26.97
C ARG A 412 15.86 23.00 -26.43
N ARG A 413 16.11 23.28 -25.17
CA ARG A 413 15.70 24.52 -24.52
C ARG A 413 16.56 25.70 -24.96
N HIS A 414 17.81 25.45 -25.29
CA HIS A 414 18.78 26.46 -25.69
C HIS A 414 19.55 26.01 -26.95
N PRO A 415 18.90 26.02 -28.13
CA PRO A 415 19.49 25.47 -29.34
C PRO A 415 20.75 26.26 -29.79
N ASN A 416 20.80 27.55 -29.50
CA ASN A 416 21.88 28.46 -29.92
C ASN A 416 23.03 28.60 -28.89
N LYS A 417 22.98 27.79 -27.77
CA LYS A 417 24.03 27.83 -26.76
C LYS A 417 24.98 26.65 -26.90
N ASP A 418 26.27 26.91 -26.67
CA ASP A 418 27.30 25.87 -26.74
C ASP A 418 27.20 24.85 -25.60
N PRO A 419 27.83 23.67 -25.71
CA PRO A 419 27.82 22.65 -24.70
C PRO A 419 28.45 23.06 -23.35
N ARG A 420 29.43 23.99 -23.36
CA ARG A 420 30.09 24.46 -22.12
C ARG A 420 29.13 25.33 -21.32
N TRP A 421 28.41 26.24 -21.98
CA TRP A 421 27.38 27.05 -21.34
C TRP A 421 26.27 26.18 -20.72
N LEU A 422 25.77 25.16 -21.46
CA LEU A 422 24.77 24.23 -20.97
C LEU A 422 25.25 23.46 -19.74
N LYS A 423 26.52 23.03 -19.74
CA LYS A 423 27.15 22.39 -18.60
C LYS A 423 27.19 23.32 -17.39
N GLN A 424 27.65 24.54 -17.54
CA GLN A 424 27.72 25.53 -16.45
C GLN A 424 26.33 25.88 -15.90
N LYS A 425 25.32 26.01 -16.77
CA LYS A 425 23.95 26.39 -16.39
C LYS A 425 23.19 25.27 -15.65
N TYR A 426 23.35 24.01 -16.01
CA TYR A 426 22.50 22.91 -15.57
C TYR A 426 23.23 21.79 -14.84
N PHE A 427 24.55 21.77 -14.88
CA PHE A 427 25.34 20.68 -14.26
C PHE A 427 26.48 21.24 -13.43
N GLU A 428 26.69 20.66 -12.26
CA GLU A 428 27.76 21.02 -11.34
C GLU A 428 28.56 19.79 -10.89
N ARG A 429 29.74 20.04 -10.31
CA ARG A 429 30.47 19.03 -9.56
C ARG A 429 29.91 18.94 -8.13
N HIS A 430 29.42 17.79 -7.73
CA HIS A 430 28.89 17.59 -6.40
C HIS A 430 29.32 16.24 -5.81
N ARG A 431 29.95 16.25 -4.63
CA ARG A 431 30.44 15.06 -3.90
C ARG A 431 31.29 14.13 -4.78
N GLY A 432 32.27 14.67 -5.47
CA GLY A 432 33.22 13.94 -6.30
C GLY A 432 32.68 13.40 -7.64
N ARG A 433 31.48 13.80 -8.04
CA ARG A 433 30.90 13.46 -9.33
C ARG A 433 30.66 14.74 -10.15
N ASP A 434 31.16 14.78 -11.35
CA ASP A 434 30.83 15.79 -12.33
C ASP A 434 29.45 15.52 -12.96
N TRP A 435 28.88 16.52 -13.59
CA TRP A 435 27.61 16.43 -14.32
C TRP A 435 26.41 16.10 -13.43
N PHE A 436 26.34 16.73 -12.25
CA PHE A 436 25.20 16.59 -11.37
C PHE A 436 24.14 17.64 -11.75
N PHE A 437 22.98 17.19 -12.26
CA PHE A 437 21.93 18.10 -12.71
C PHE A 437 21.31 18.85 -11.52
N PHE A 438 21.21 20.18 -11.62
CA PHE A 438 20.66 21.05 -10.60
C PHE A 438 19.77 22.13 -11.18
N GLY A 439 18.94 22.73 -10.33
CA GLY A 439 18.17 23.95 -10.58
C GLY A 439 18.38 24.92 -9.43
N GLU A 440 18.34 26.19 -9.73
CA GLU A 440 18.41 27.26 -8.74
C GLU A 440 17.02 27.63 -8.24
N THR A 441 16.90 27.92 -6.97
CA THR A 441 15.68 28.38 -6.30
C THR A 441 16.07 29.30 -5.16
N TRP A 442 15.10 29.97 -4.59
CA TRP A 442 15.28 30.81 -3.41
C TRP A 442 14.74 30.07 -2.20
N ASP A 443 15.44 30.13 -1.09
CA ASP A 443 14.90 29.63 0.16
C ASP A 443 13.87 30.63 0.72
N GLU A 444 13.30 30.29 1.86
CA GLU A 444 12.29 31.14 2.51
C GLU A 444 12.91 32.46 3.08
N GLU A 445 14.23 32.57 3.08
CA GLU A 445 14.98 33.77 3.50
C GLU A 445 15.43 34.62 2.33
N GLY A 446 15.02 34.23 1.11
CA GLY A 446 15.43 34.92 -0.10
C GLY A 446 16.88 34.64 -0.53
N GLN A 447 17.54 33.61 0.06
CA GLN A 447 18.89 33.24 -0.33
C GLN A 447 18.89 32.24 -1.49
N PRO A 448 19.80 32.38 -2.45
CA PRO A 448 19.88 31.45 -3.56
C PRO A 448 20.30 30.06 -3.07
N THR A 449 19.50 29.07 -3.37
CA THR A 449 19.78 27.69 -3.05
C THR A 449 19.68 26.78 -4.27
N LYS A 450 20.28 25.58 -4.23
CA LYS A 450 20.31 24.64 -5.33
C LYS A 450 19.52 23.38 -5.01
N VAL A 451 18.52 23.10 -5.82
CA VAL A 451 17.81 21.82 -5.81
C VAL A 451 18.52 20.85 -6.76
N ARG A 452 18.81 19.65 -6.29
CA ARG A 452 19.59 18.65 -7.03
C ARG A 452 18.76 17.42 -7.37
N MET A 453 19.01 16.86 -8.55
CA MET A 453 18.39 15.61 -8.95
C MET A 453 18.85 14.46 -8.06
N LEU A 454 17.93 13.62 -7.63
CA LEU A 454 18.23 12.37 -6.92
C LEU A 454 18.79 11.34 -7.89
N LEU A 455 19.92 10.71 -7.54
CA LEU A 455 20.44 9.57 -8.27
C LEU A 455 19.95 8.27 -7.63
N ALA A 456 19.36 7.39 -8.43
CA ALA A 456 18.93 6.07 -7.96
C ALA A 456 20.11 5.27 -7.38
N SER A 457 21.31 5.40 -7.97
CA SER A 457 22.54 4.76 -7.51
C SER A 457 23.00 5.23 -6.11
N ARG A 458 22.55 6.37 -5.63
CA ARG A 458 22.82 6.85 -4.26
C ARG A 458 21.93 6.20 -3.20
N ILE A 459 20.83 5.57 -3.61
CA ILE A 459 19.97 4.83 -2.70
C ILE A 459 20.68 3.52 -2.32
N PRO A 460 20.90 3.27 -1.02
CA PRO A 460 21.61 2.09 -0.57
C PRO A 460 20.74 0.83 -0.77
N ILE A 461 21.38 -0.25 -1.17
CA ILE A 461 20.77 -1.57 -1.17
C ILE A 461 20.59 -2.01 0.28
N LYS A 462 19.38 -2.47 0.61
CA LYS A 462 19.06 -2.98 1.95
C LYS A 462 18.26 -4.26 1.82
N ARG A 463 18.82 -5.38 2.27
CA ARG A 463 18.13 -6.67 2.29
C ARG A 463 16.83 -6.56 3.09
N HIS A 464 15.77 -7.14 2.55
CA HIS A 464 14.48 -7.20 3.23
C HIS A 464 14.45 -8.37 4.23
N VAL A 465 13.87 -8.10 5.40
CA VAL A 465 13.55 -9.16 6.37
C VAL A 465 12.09 -9.52 6.21
N LYS A 466 11.84 -10.71 5.67
CA LYS A 466 10.47 -11.22 5.43
C LYS A 466 9.67 -11.27 6.73
N VAL A 467 8.39 -10.94 6.65
CA VAL A 467 7.45 -11.15 7.76
C VAL A 467 7.36 -12.65 8.10
N ARG A 468 7.27 -12.97 9.39
CA ARG A 468 7.02 -14.36 9.81
C ARG A 468 5.69 -14.82 9.24
N SER A 469 5.67 -15.99 8.61
CA SER A 469 4.50 -16.48 7.88
C SER A 469 3.28 -16.68 8.76
N GLU A 470 3.49 -17.08 10.01
CA GLU A 470 2.48 -17.31 11.04
C GLU A 470 2.06 -16.03 11.79
N ALA A 471 2.80 -14.92 11.62
CA ALA A 471 2.51 -13.69 12.36
C ALA A 471 1.19 -13.07 11.91
N ASN A 472 0.27 -12.89 12.85
CA ASN A 472 -1.03 -12.27 12.66
C ASN A 472 -1.07 -10.93 13.43
N PRO A 473 -1.31 -9.80 12.77
CA PRO A 473 -1.35 -8.51 13.44
C PRO A 473 -2.48 -8.37 14.47
N TYR A 474 -3.49 -9.25 14.44
CA TYR A 474 -4.59 -9.26 15.42
C TYR A 474 -4.34 -10.22 16.60
N ASP A 475 -3.21 -10.91 16.62
CA ASP A 475 -2.81 -11.78 17.72
C ASP A 475 -1.87 -11.03 18.67
N PRO A 476 -2.20 -10.90 19.97
CA PRO A 476 -1.37 -10.22 20.96
C PRO A 476 0.05 -10.77 21.09
N VAL A 477 0.25 -12.06 20.81
CA VAL A 477 1.58 -12.71 20.85
C VAL A 477 2.58 -12.04 19.90
N TYR A 478 2.09 -11.44 18.80
CA TYR A 478 2.93 -10.76 17.80
C TYR A 478 2.95 -9.23 17.93
N GLU A 479 2.37 -8.65 18.98
CA GLU A 479 2.27 -7.19 19.12
C GLU A 479 3.66 -6.52 19.13
N THR A 480 4.55 -6.94 20.02
CA THR A 480 5.92 -6.42 20.09
C THR A 480 6.73 -6.68 18.81
N TYR A 481 6.48 -7.80 18.13
CA TYR A 481 7.10 -8.11 16.85
C TYR A 481 6.70 -7.09 15.76
N PHE A 482 5.41 -6.76 15.65
CA PHE A 482 4.94 -5.78 14.68
C PHE A 482 5.32 -4.36 15.05
N GLU A 483 5.35 -4.01 16.34
CA GLU A 483 5.83 -2.72 16.80
C GLU A 483 7.30 -2.47 16.39
N LYS A 484 8.19 -3.41 16.64
CA LYS A 484 9.59 -3.34 16.20
C LYS A 484 9.74 -3.25 14.68
N ARG A 485 8.88 -3.96 13.92
CA ARG A 485 8.87 -3.86 12.45
C ARG A 485 8.44 -2.47 11.98
N GLU A 486 7.38 -1.92 12.55
CA GLU A 486 6.88 -0.58 12.21
C GLU A 486 7.92 0.49 12.54
N GLU A 487 8.55 0.41 13.71
CA GLU A 487 9.65 1.29 14.10
C GLU A 487 10.79 1.25 13.07
N ASN A 488 11.27 0.08 12.69
CA ASN A 488 12.31 -0.08 11.68
C ASN A 488 11.89 0.52 10.32
N HIS A 489 10.63 0.38 9.93
CA HIS A 489 10.11 0.98 8.71
C HIS A 489 10.04 2.50 8.77
N MET A 490 9.69 3.07 9.92
CA MET A 490 9.69 4.52 10.13
C MET A 490 11.11 5.08 10.10
N LEU A 491 12.05 4.46 10.79
CA LEU A 491 13.46 4.84 10.77
C LEU A 491 14.06 4.82 9.36
N ASP A 492 13.71 3.82 8.57
CA ASP A 492 14.10 3.76 7.15
C ASP A 492 13.49 4.89 6.32
N THR A 493 12.28 5.28 6.62
CA THR A 493 11.58 6.37 5.93
C THR A 493 12.22 7.72 6.24
N PHE A 494 12.66 7.92 7.48
CA PHE A 494 13.38 9.14 7.93
C PHE A 494 14.88 9.12 7.61
N ARG A 495 15.38 8.12 6.93
CA ARG A 495 16.80 8.01 6.58
C ARG A 495 17.25 9.21 5.73
N GLY A 496 18.30 9.88 6.18
CA GLY A 496 18.83 11.10 5.55
C GLY A 496 18.21 12.40 6.07
N THR A 497 17.21 12.32 6.95
CA THR A 497 16.60 13.49 7.58
C THR A 497 16.71 13.38 9.10
N ARG A 498 17.86 13.83 9.65
CA ARG A 498 18.15 13.75 11.09
C ARG A 498 17.04 14.39 11.94
N THR A 499 16.55 15.54 11.52
CA THR A 499 15.47 16.28 12.22
C THR A 499 14.19 15.47 12.35
N LEU A 500 13.67 14.85 11.28
CA LEU A 500 12.44 14.05 11.34
C LEU A 500 12.61 12.83 12.23
N ARG A 501 13.76 12.17 12.14
CA ARG A 501 14.09 11.04 13.00
C ARG A 501 14.15 11.44 14.48
N PHE A 502 14.80 12.55 14.78
CA PHE A 502 14.90 13.09 16.14
C PHE A 502 13.51 13.41 16.70
N LEU A 503 12.70 14.18 15.97
CA LEU A 503 11.35 14.55 16.39
C LEU A 503 10.46 13.32 16.61
N TRP A 504 10.55 12.32 15.74
CA TRP A 504 9.76 11.10 15.90
C TRP A 504 10.14 10.32 17.17
N TYR A 505 11.44 10.22 17.49
CA TYR A 505 11.89 9.61 18.75
C TYR A 505 11.47 10.42 19.97
N GLU A 506 11.66 11.72 19.92
CA GLU A 506 11.30 12.63 21.01
C GLU A 506 9.79 12.58 21.34
N GLN A 507 8.97 12.34 20.33
CA GLN A 507 7.52 12.16 20.47
C GLN A 507 7.12 10.70 20.78
N CYS A 508 8.05 9.78 21.01
CA CYS A 508 7.77 8.34 21.17
C CYS A 508 6.93 7.75 20.02
N GLY A 509 7.05 8.32 18.80
CA GLY A 509 6.28 7.95 17.63
C GLY A 509 4.80 8.37 17.69
N LEU A 510 4.38 9.20 18.64
CA LEU A 510 3.00 9.65 18.82
C LEU A 510 2.75 11.04 18.23
N CYS A 511 1.55 11.29 17.78
CA CYS A 511 1.10 12.62 17.37
C CYS A 511 0.64 13.41 18.59
N PRO A 512 1.26 14.57 18.93
CA PRO A 512 0.89 15.34 20.12
C PRO A 512 -0.57 15.84 20.14
N ALA A 513 -1.19 15.98 18.97
CA ALA A 513 -2.56 16.48 18.87
C ALA A 513 -3.65 15.41 19.11
N CYS A 514 -3.36 14.13 18.92
CA CYS A 514 -4.35 13.07 19.08
C CYS A 514 -3.84 11.84 19.84
N ASN A 515 -2.59 11.87 20.28
CA ASN A 515 -1.91 10.83 21.06
C ASN A 515 -2.00 9.42 20.44
N THR A 516 -2.06 9.34 19.10
CA THR A 516 -2.01 8.06 18.36
C THR A 516 -0.72 7.93 17.56
N LYS A 517 -0.31 6.68 17.23
CA LYS A 517 0.95 6.41 16.55
C LYS A 517 1.02 7.06 15.17
N ILE A 518 2.14 7.75 14.91
CA ILE A 518 2.53 8.22 13.57
C ILE A 518 3.25 7.08 12.88
N THR A 519 2.66 6.60 11.80
CA THR A 519 3.16 5.49 10.99
C THR A 519 3.32 5.93 9.53
N ARG A 520 3.94 5.08 8.73
CA ARG A 520 4.02 5.31 7.28
C ARG A 520 2.64 5.37 6.61
N ILE A 521 1.64 4.67 7.17
CA ILE A 521 0.28 4.63 6.64
C ILE A 521 -0.49 5.89 7.00
N THR A 522 -0.40 6.34 8.25
CA THR A 522 -1.06 7.57 8.71
C THR A 522 -0.42 8.83 8.12
N GLY A 523 0.85 8.76 7.75
CA GLY A 523 1.61 9.91 7.28
C GLY A 523 1.94 10.89 8.40
N TRP A 524 2.63 11.97 8.04
CA TRP A 524 2.99 13.06 8.95
C TRP A 524 3.16 14.37 8.20
N ARG A 525 3.05 15.49 8.94
CA ARG A 525 3.47 16.83 8.55
C ARG A 525 4.31 17.45 9.66
N LEU A 526 5.30 18.24 9.27
CA LEU A 526 6.08 19.05 10.19
C LEU A 526 5.24 20.28 10.56
N HIS A 527 5.11 20.55 11.85
CA HIS A 527 4.37 21.68 12.40
C HIS A 527 5.27 22.52 13.29
N HIS A 528 5.15 23.85 13.24
CA HIS A 528 5.81 24.77 14.16
C HIS A 528 4.87 25.04 15.35
N CYS A 529 5.31 24.75 16.57
CA CYS A 529 4.53 24.97 17.79
C CYS A 529 4.16 26.45 17.96
N VAL A 530 5.14 27.33 17.75
CA VAL A 530 4.91 28.77 17.59
C VAL A 530 5.02 29.10 16.11
N PRO A 531 3.95 29.64 15.48
CA PRO A 531 3.96 30.03 14.07
C PRO A 531 5.08 31.01 13.75
N ARG A 532 5.71 30.88 12.58
CA ARG A 532 6.81 31.76 12.16
C ARG A 532 6.40 33.23 12.10
N VAL A 533 5.18 33.51 11.65
CA VAL A 533 4.61 34.87 11.62
C VAL A 533 4.45 35.49 13.01
N MET A 534 4.50 34.67 14.08
CA MET A 534 4.48 35.10 15.47
C MET A 534 5.87 35.04 16.13
N GLY A 535 6.95 35.04 15.35
CA GLY A 535 8.33 35.00 15.87
C GLY A 535 8.85 33.61 16.23
N GLY A 536 8.15 32.54 15.83
CA GLY A 536 8.57 31.15 16.10
C GLY A 536 9.87 30.80 15.40
N SER A 537 10.82 30.20 16.14
CA SER A 537 12.13 29.81 15.64
C SER A 537 12.04 28.64 14.64
N ARG A 538 13.09 28.48 13.83
CA ARG A 538 13.29 27.29 12.96
C ARG A 538 14.00 26.15 13.68
N SER A 539 14.26 26.29 14.96
CA SER A 539 14.94 25.26 15.75
C SER A 539 14.08 24.00 15.84
N VAL A 540 14.71 22.89 16.15
CA VAL A 540 14.03 21.60 16.34
C VAL A 540 13.08 21.65 17.54
N GLU A 541 13.39 22.50 18.53
CA GLU A 541 12.59 22.74 19.72
C GLU A 541 11.21 23.31 19.40
N ASN A 542 11.09 24.09 18.34
CA ASN A 542 9.82 24.67 17.89
C ASN A 542 9.08 23.80 16.87
N ARG A 543 9.46 22.53 16.70
CA ARG A 543 8.86 21.65 15.69
C ARG A 543 8.35 20.35 16.28
N VAL A 544 7.23 19.87 15.75
CA VAL A 544 6.63 18.57 16.03
C VAL A 544 6.12 17.90 14.76
N LEU A 545 5.96 16.59 14.81
CA LEU A 545 5.30 15.81 13.75
C LEU A 545 3.83 15.61 14.12
N LEU A 546 2.93 15.96 13.24
CA LEU A 546 1.49 15.73 13.37
C LEU A 546 1.00 14.85 12.22
N HIS A 547 -0.10 14.13 12.42
CA HIS A 547 -0.82 13.55 11.29
C HIS A 547 -1.31 14.66 10.35
N PRO A 548 -1.47 14.41 9.05
CA PRO A 548 -1.94 15.43 8.11
C PRO A 548 -3.26 16.09 8.52
N GLU A 549 -4.23 15.30 9.00
CA GLU A 549 -5.53 15.82 9.46
C GLU A 549 -5.42 16.55 10.81
N CYS A 550 -4.58 16.07 11.72
CA CYS A 550 -4.30 16.77 12.96
C CYS A 550 -3.62 18.12 12.70
N HIS A 551 -2.72 18.18 11.73
CA HIS A 551 -2.08 19.42 11.31
C HIS A 551 -3.11 20.43 10.76
N ASN A 552 -4.04 20.00 9.90
CA ASN A 552 -5.12 20.85 9.40
C ASN A 552 -5.98 21.35 10.56
N ARG A 553 -6.44 20.44 11.46
CA ARG A 553 -7.25 20.79 12.63
C ARG A 553 -6.58 21.84 13.52
N VAL A 554 -5.28 21.68 13.78
CA VAL A 554 -4.52 22.62 14.61
C VAL A 554 -4.51 24.02 13.99
N HIS A 555 -4.38 24.11 12.66
CA HIS A 555 -4.46 25.38 11.94
C HIS A 555 -5.88 25.96 11.90
N ASP A 556 -6.88 25.13 11.59
CA ASP A 556 -8.28 25.56 11.45
C ASP A 556 -8.85 26.07 12.79
N GLN A 557 -8.50 25.42 13.89
CA GLN A 557 -8.98 25.74 15.23
C GLN A 557 -8.01 26.58 16.08
N ARG A 558 -6.85 26.94 15.53
CA ARG A 558 -5.78 27.68 16.25
C ARG A 558 -5.37 27.03 17.57
N ILE A 559 -5.33 25.69 17.60
CA ILE A 559 -4.96 24.94 18.82
C ILE A 559 -3.46 25.06 19.04
N ALA A 560 -3.06 25.46 20.25
CA ALA A 560 -1.65 25.41 20.65
C ALA A 560 -1.20 23.95 20.79
N VAL A 561 -0.12 23.57 20.13
CA VAL A 561 0.50 22.26 20.26
C VAL A 561 1.83 22.43 20.97
N SER A 562 1.96 21.82 22.14
CA SER A 562 3.21 21.80 22.89
C SER A 562 4.02 20.55 22.53
N LYS A 563 5.33 20.68 22.64
CA LYS A 563 6.26 19.57 22.51
C LYS A 563 6.07 18.60 23.69
N PRO A 564 5.97 17.27 23.46
CA PRO A 564 5.92 16.33 24.58
C PRO A 564 7.18 16.46 25.44
N ARG A 565 7.02 16.54 26.76
CA ARG A 565 8.17 16.43 27.66
C ARG A 565 8.56 14.96 27.79
N LEU A 566 9.80 14.64 27.49
CA LEU A 566 10.34 13.31 27.79
C LEU A 566 10.25 13.06 29.30
N PRO A 567 9.83 11.86 29.75
CA PRO A 567 9.95 11.49 31.14
C PRO A 567 11.45 11.65 31.56
N SER A 568 11.69 12.37 32.63
CA SER A 568 13.02 12.51 33.22
C SER A 568 13.51 11.11 33.62
N GLY A 569 14.36 10.49 32.80
CA GLY A 569 14.93 9.15 33.07
C GLY A 569 15.27 8.29 31.85
N GLY A 570 15.01 8.75 30.63
CA GLY A 570 15.29 7.96 29.41
C GLY A 570 16.75 8.12 28.91
N VAL A 571 17.49 7.06 28.94
CA VAL A 571 18.87 6.87 28.46
C VAL A 571 19.08 7.46 27.08
N ARG A 572 19.98 8.44 26.96
CA ARG A 572 20.56 8.87 25.67
C ARG A 572 21.36 7.70 25.10
N ARG A 573 20.85 7.03 24.07
CA ARG A 573 21.69 6.21 23.20
C ARG A 573 21.88 6.93 21.86
N ALA A 574 23.17 7.16 21.60
CA ALA A 574 23.74 7.80 20.41
C ALA A 574 23.40 7.09 19.10
#